data_62599168a0e47210b7f70e1044cf5e45
#
_entry.id   62599168a0e47210b7f70e1044cf5e45
#
_cell.length_a   1.000
_cell.length_b   1.000
_cell.length_c   1.000
_cell.angle_alpha   90.00
_cell.angle_beta   90.00
_cell.angle_gamma   90.00
#
_symmetry.space_group_name_H-M   'P 1'
#
loop_
_entity.id
_entity.type
_entity.pdbx_description
1 polymer ?
#
loop_
_entity_poly.entity_id
_entity_poly.type
_entity_poly.pdbx_seq_one_letter_code
_entity_poly.pdbx_strand_id
1 'polypeptide(L)'
;MFLYGGKTDLYNAFGYDAAPWNNDLLFLSLSTAFDPSVPPWQYVSGSENTSISSQGPTLAWHTVSAFNSSFSLIFGGSTGPLSPTLPDNSDSAQLLNPMQPLFITLPEGWAGEPQRRMRHATASINGSLYIIGGETADGSGNLFSTHYLFNPSTPIFIQLPSQNAPPGIMGHAAVILPDGRLLVFGGISGGQLVPFSSCWVLDTTQSNLMWALASIDQSSLPSARSSFAFVLLSDGRILIQGGTDATFEAAFDDGWILDPSRSPMTWTQVPALSQLGGRKDHFAVNAGGQVVFGFGAPSHFSLRPPC
;
A
#
# COMPACT_ATOMS: atom_id res chain seq x y z
N MET A 1 13.58 -5.80 6.26
CA MET A 1 12.37 -5.01 5.93
C MET A 1 12.54 -3.61 6.48
N PHE A 2 12.19 -2.60 5.69
CA PHE A 2 12.11 -1.21 6.15
C PHE A 2 10.65 -0.78 6.23
N LEU A 3 10.33 0.05 7.23
CA LEU A 3 9.06 0.71 7.40
C LEU A 3 9.32 2.21 7.50
N TYR A 4 8.51 3.01 6.82
CA TYR A 4 8.65 4.46 6.82
C TYR A 4 7.32 5.14 7.11
N GLY A 5 7.35 6.14 8.02
CA GLY A 5 6.21 7.01 8.31
C GLY A 5 5.00 6.29 8.88
N GLY A 6 3.84 6.82 8.58
CA GLY A 6 2.54 6.35 9.05
C GLY A 6 1.97 7.24 10.17
N LYS A 7 0.93 6.73 10.81
CA LYS A 7 0.36 7.33 12.04
C LYS A 7 0.74 6.44 13.21
N THR A 8 1.22 7.05 14.29
CA THR A 8 1.65 6.29 15.47
C THR A 8 0.98 6.81 16.72
N ASP A 9 0.62 5.89 17.62
CA ASP A 9 0.10 6.18 18.94
C ASP A 9 0.67 5.17 19.93
N LEU A 10 1.83 5.47 20.46
CA LEU A 10 2.60 4.59 21.36
C LEU A 10 1.80 4.15 22.60
N TYR A 11 0.86 4.96 23.04
CA TYR A 11 0.09 4.72 24.27
C TYR A 11 -1.38 4.41 24.00
N ASN A 12 -1.78 4.36 22.73
CA ASN A 12 -3.18 4.24 22.32
C ASN A 12 -4.08 5.31 22.99
N ALA A 13 -3.51 6.51 23.22
CA ALA A 13 -4.17 7.62 23.88
C ALA A 13 -5.04 8.44 22.94
N PHE A 14 -4.72 8.38 21.64
CA PHE A 14 -5.46 9.04 20.57
C PHE A 14 -6.28 8.01 19.80
N GLY A 15 -7.44 8.40 19.34
CA GLY A 15 -8.16 7.57 18.38
C GLY A 15 -7.39 7.47 17.05
N TYR A 16 -7.72 6.49 16.21
CA TYR A 16 -7.10 6.24 14.91
C TYR A 16 -6.94 7.51 14.06
N ASP A 17 -7.96 8.39 14.05
CA ASP A 17 -7.93 9.62 13.25
C ASP A 17 -7.06 10.73 13.87
N ALA A 18 -6.86 10.71 15.17
CA ALA A 18 -6.11 11.73 15.92
C ALA A 18 -4.63 11.36 16.13
N ALA A 19 -4.24 10.13 15.83
CA ALA A 19 -2.84 9.71 15.99
C ALA A 19 -1.91 10.58 15.12
N PRO A 20 -0.76 11.03 15.63
CA PRO A 20 0.14 11.91 14.91
C PRO A 20 0.81 11.21 13.72
N TRP A 21 1.06 11.97 12.66
CA TRP A 21 1.90 11.53 11.55
C TRP A 21 3.35 11.50 11.98
N ASN A 22 4.13 10.56 11.45
CA ASN A 22 5.56 10.50 11.70
C ASN A 22 6.38 10.35 10.40
N ASN A 23 7.68 10.44 10.53
CA ASN A 23 8.66 10.23 9.47
C ASN A 23 9.74 9.23 9.90
N ASP A 24 9.42 8.36 10.83
CA ASP A 24 10.35 7.35 11.31
C ASP A 24 10.67 6.35 10.22
N LEU A 25 11.95 6.06 10.07
CA LEU A 25 12.46 4.96 9.27
C LEU A 25 12.94 3.87 10.21
N LEU A 26 12.26 2.74 10.18
CA LEU A 26 12.53 1.58 11.00
C LEU A 26 13.04 0.43 10.14
N PHE A 27 13.93 -0.38 10.71
CA PHE A 27 14.43 -1.60 10.11
C PHE A 27 14.10 -2.81 10.99
N LEU A 28 13.66 -3.89 10.36
CA LEU A 28 13.50 -5.21 10.99
C LEU A 28 14.19 -6.28 10.13
N SER A 29 15.13 -7.00 10.72
CA SER A 29 15.73 -8.16 10.07
C SER A 29 14.73 -9.32 10.03
N LEU A 30 14.48 -9.86 8.84
CA LEU A 30 13.64 -11.05 8.63
C LEU A 30 14.50 -12.31 8.36
N SER A 31 15.83 -12.21 8.49
CA SER A 31 16.76 -13.31 8.26
C SER A 31 16.91 -14.23 9.49
N THR A 32 16.49 -13.77 10.66
CA THR A 32 16.54 -14.52 11.93
C THR A 32 15.14 -14.56 12.54
N ALA A 33 14.80 -15.69 13.16
CA ALA A 33 13.56 -15.82 13.92
C ALA A 33 13.56 -14.87 15.12
N PHE A 34 12.41 -14.30 15.43
CA PHE A 34 12.19 -13.42 16.59
C PHE A 34 10.79 -13.67 17.17
N ASP A 35 10.58 -13.22 18.40
CA ASP A 35 9.26 -13.21 19.02
C ASP A 35 8.39 -12.11 18.41
N PRO A 36 7.27 -12.46 17.74
CA PRO A 36 6.40 -11.44 17.12
C PRO A 36 5.73 -10.49 18.13
N SER A 37 5.68 -10.83 19.42
CA SER A 37 5.16 -9.93 20.46
C SER A 37 6.14 -8.83 20.85
N VAL A 38 7.45 -9.04 20.59
CA VAL A 38 8.53 -8.08 20.88
C VAL A 38 9.50 -8.06 19.69
N PRO A 39 9.08 -7.60 18.52
CA PRO A 39 9.92 -7.60 17.33
C PRO A 39 11.11 -6.64 17.52
N PRO A 40 12.34 -7.03 17.14
CA PRO A 40 13.55 -6.26 17.37
C PRO A 40 13.73 -5.15 16.32
N TRP A 41 12.81 -4.19 16.33
CA TRP A 41 12.90 -3.01 15.47
C TRP A 41 14.14 -2.19 15.80
N GLN A 42 14.80 -1.74 14.75
CA GLN A 42 15.92 -0.80 14.83
C GLN A 42 15.47 0.55 14.27
N TYR A 43 15.64 1.60 15.04
CA TYR A 43 15.43 2.97 14.61
C TYR A 43 16.59 3.42 13.72
N VAL A 44 16.29 3.85 12.50
CA VAL A 44 17.29 4.27 11.52
C VAL A 44 17.36 5.79 11.42
N SER A 45 16.22 6.46 11.26
CA SER A 45 16.11 7.92 11.27
C SER A 45 14.67 8.35 11.53
N GLY A 46 14.46 9.61 11.91
CA GLY A 46 13.14 10.19 12.12
C GLY A 46 13.17 11.41 13.02
N SER A 47 12.00 11.81 13.54
CA SER A 47 11.78 13.05 14.28
C SER A 47 12.60 13.21 15.58
N GLU A 48 13.03 12.11 16.16
CA GLU A 48 13.88 12.14 17.36
C GLU A 48 15.36 12.44 17.06
N ASN A 49 15.77 12.35 15.80
CA ASN A 49 17.15 12.61 15.39
C ASN A 49 17.26 14.03 14.82
N THR A 50 17.88 14.92 15.54
CA THR A 50 17.97 16.37 15.25
C THR A 50 18.85 16.74 14.04
N SER A 51 19.40 15.78 13.32
CA SER A 51 20.12 16.03 12.06
C SER A 51 19.12 16.27 10.92
N ILE A 52 18.76 17.52 10.70
CA ILE A 52 17.72 17.98 9.75
C ILE A 52 17.97 17.50 8.30
N SER A 53 19.18 17.16 7.92
CA SER A 53 19.53 16.78 6.54
C SER A 53 19.18 15.34 6.14
N SER A 54 18.74 14.51 7.08
CA SER A 54 18.45 13.09 6.84
C SER A 54 16.99 12.70 7.11
N GLN A 55 16.12 13.66 7.34
CA GLN A 55 14.70 13.41 7.64
C GLN A 55 13.85 13.58 6.40
N GLY A 56 13.06 12.56 6.08
CA GLY A 56 11.98 12.67 5.10
C GLY A 56 10.75 13.37 5.68
N PRO A 57 9.73 13.64 4.86
CA PRO A 57 8.49 14.26 5.31
C PRO A 57 7.68 13.32 6.20
N THR A 58 6.88 13.89 7.10
CA THR A 58 5.85 13.14 7.81
C THR A 58 4.75 12.72 6.83
N LEU A 59 4.50 11.42 6.70
CA LEU A 59 3.56 10.88 5.73
C LEU A 59 2.71 9.75 6.31
N ALA A 60 1.43 9.72 5.96
CA ALA A 60 0.56 8.57 6.14
C ALA A 60 -0.18 8.23 4.84
N TRP A 61 -0.58 6.98 4.65
CA TRP A 61 -1.26 6.46 3.44
C TRP A 61 -0.49 6.67 2.13
N HIS A 62 0.83 6.79 2.23
CA HIS A 62 1.78 6.75 1.12
C HIS A 62 2.16 5.30 0.79
N THR A 63 2.91 5.14 -0.29
CA THR A 63 3.55 3.87 -0.61
C THR A 63 5.07 4.00 -0.62
N VAL A 64 5.75 2.90 -0.26
CA VAL A 64 7.20 2.76 -0.39
C VAL A 64 7.47 1.52 -1.23
N SER A 65 8.06 1.70 -2.39
CA SER A 65 8.30 0.62 -3.34
C SER A 65 9.77 0.56 -3.74
N ALA A 66 10.42 -0.56 -3.44
CA ALA A 66 11.77 -0.82 -3.91
C ALA A 66 11.76 -1.05 -5.43
N PHE A 67 12.69 -0.44 -6.16
CA PHE A 67 12.85 -0.65 -7.59
C PHE A 67 14.25 -1.11 -7.96
N ASN A 68 15.21 -1.00 -7.05
CA ASN A 68 16.53 -1.63 -7.16
C ASN A 68 17.10 -1.93 -5.77
N SER A 69 18.33 -2.43 -5.71
CA SER A 69 18.98 -2.81 -4.45
C SER A 69 19.33 -1.62 -3.53
N SER A 70 19.30 -0.39 -4.03
CA SER A 70 19.76 0.79 -3.29
C SER A 70 18.65 1.80 -3.01
N PHE A 71 17.62 1.85 -3.88
CA PHE A 71 16.60 2.89 -3.80
C PHE A 71 15.18 2.33 -3.78
N SER A 72 14.35 3.03 -3.02
CA SER A 72 12.90 2.90 -3.02
C SER A 72 12.27 4.23 -3.42
N LEU A 73 11.11 4.19 -4.09
CA LEU A 73 10.27 5.35 -4.29
C LEU A 73 9.27 5.45 -3.15
N ILE A 74 9.28 6.57 -2.44
CA ILE A 74 8.16 7.01 -1.60
C ILE A 74 7.26 7.83 -2.49
N PHE A 75 5.98 7.49 -2.54
CA PHE A 75 5.03 8.22 -3.38
C PHE A 75 3.76 8.60 -2.62
N GLY A 76 3.33 9.85 -2.80
CA GLY A 76 2.07 10.36 -2.31
C GLY A 76 1.96 10.48 -0.79
N GLY A 77 0.80 10.11 -0.28
CA GLY A 77 0.45 10.21 1.13
C GLY A 77 -0.07 11.58 1.56
N SER A 78 -0.65 11.61 2.75
CA SER A 78 -1.04 12.84 3.47
C SER A 78 0.11 13.27 4.37
N THR A 79 0.39 14.58 4.39
CA THR A 79 1.44 15.18 5.24
C THR A 79 0.92 15.60 6.61
N GLY A 80 -0.38 15.43 6.87
CA GLY A 80 -1.04 15.84 8.10
C GLY A 80 -1.36 17.35 8.17
N PRO A 81 -2.21 17.72 9.13
CA PRO A 81 -2.70 19.09 9.24
C PRO A 81 -1.62 20.10 9.70
N LEU A 82 -0.52 19.63 10.24
CA LEU A 82 0.56 20.47 10.79
C LEU A 82 1.78 20.56 9.85
N SER A 83 1.81 19.79 8.78
CA SER A 83 2.87 19.91 7.79
C SER A 83 2.63 21.12 6.90
N PRO A 84 3.67 21.88 6.53
CA PRO A 84 3.51 22.88 5.50
C PRO A 84 2.91 22.21 4.27
N THR A 85 1.91 22.87 3.67
CA THR A 85 1.35 22.45 2.40
C THR A 85 2.49 22.40 1.40
N LEU A 86 2.92 21.19 1.09
CA LEU A 86 3.86 20.99 0.01
C LEU A 86 3.14 21.40 -1.29
N PRO A 87 3.81 22.12 -2.20
CA PRO A 87 3.19 22.54 -3.46
C PRO A 87 2.57 21.34 -4.16
N ASP A 88 1.37 21.49 -4.70
CA ASP A 88 0.48 20.43 -5.15
C ASP A 88 1.06 19.43 -6.17
N ASN A 89 2.19 19.69 -6.80
CA ASN A 89 2.69 18.89 -7.92
C ASN A 89 4.20 18.63 -7.96
N SER A 90 5.00 19.10 -7.00
CA SER A 90 6.46 19.02 -7.14
C SER A 90 7.15 18.12 -6.13
N ASP A 91 6.41 17.40 -5.29
CA ASP A 91 6.97 16.63 -4.21
C ASP A 91 6.13 15.42 -3.79
N SER A 92 5.27 14.93 -4.68
CA SER A 92 4.54 13.68 -4.45
C SER A 92 5.47 12.46 -4.47
N ALA A 93 6.67 12.60 -5.05
CA ALA A 93 7.63 11.53 -5.21
C ALA A 93 8.99 11.86 -4.61
N GLN A 94 9.56 10.92 -3.85
CA GLN A 94 10.89 11.02 -3.26
C GLN A 94 11.62 9.69 -3.39
N LEU A 95 12.92 9.75 -3.68
CA LEU A 95 13.77 8.58 -3.60
C LEU A 95 14.32 8.44 -2.19
N LEU A 96 14.24 7.25 -1.65
CA LEU A 96 14.83 6.86 -0.38
C LEU A 96 15.92 5.83 -0.61
N ASN A 97 17.14 6.11 -0.13
CA ASN A 97 18.13 5.08 0.12
C ASN A 97 18.04 4.64 1.58
N PRO A 98 17.44 3.49 1.89
CA PRO A 98 17.22 3.10 3.28
C PRO A 98 18.52 2.63 3.98
N MET A 99 19.54 2.25 3.22
CA MET A 99 20.84 1.82 3.78
C MET A 99 21.74 2.97 4.20
N GLN A 100 21.52 4.13 3.58
CA GLN A 100 22.17 5.40 3.91
C GLN A 100 21.05 6.43 3.96
N PRO A 101 20.35 6.63 5.09
CA PRO A 101 19.10 7.39 5.15
C PRO A 101 19.19 8.73 4.40
N LEU A 102 18.95 8.69 3.11
CA LEU A 102 19.04 9.80 2.19
C LEU A 102 17.71 9.92 1.44
N PHE A 103 17.08 11.07 1.61
CA PHE A 103 15.85 11.43 0.90
C PHE A 103 16.20 12.40 -0.22
N ILE A 104 15.82 12.08 -1.45
CA ILE A 104 16.08 12.89 -2.63
C ILE A 104 14.75 13.33 -3.21
N THR A 105 14.57 14.64 -3.27
CA THR A 105 13.44 15.28 -3.97
C THR A 105 13.99 16.11 -5.12
N LEU A 106 13.20 16.31 -6.16
CA LEU A 106 13.48 17.30 -7.18
C LEU A 106 12.65 18.56 -6.90
N PRO A 107 13.26 19.74 -6.69
CA PRO A 107 12.54 20.97 -6.40
C PRO A 107 11.51 21.39 -7.46
N GLU A 108 11.73 20.98 -8.72
CA GLU A 108 10.85 21.27 -9.86
C GLU A 108 9.90 20.11 -10.19
N GLY A 109 9.89 19.07 -9.33
CA GLY A 109 9.16 17.84 -9.57
C GLY A 109 9.85 16.91 -10.58
N TRP A 110 9.30 15.70 -10.71
CA TRP A 110 9.77 14.70 -11.67
C TRP A 110 8.98 14.84 -12.96
N ALA A 111 9.61 14.57 -14.10
CA ALA A 111 8.91 14.66 -15.39
C ALA A 111 7.64 13.81 -15.41
N GLY A 112 6.50 14.43 -15.71
CA GLY A 112 5.19 13.79 -15.71
C GLY A 112 4.67 13.37 -14.34
N GLU A 113 5.24 13.89 -13.25
CA GLU A 113 4.87 13.56 -11.87
C GLU A 113 3.36 13.78 -11.66
N PRO A 114 2.64 12.75 -11.19
CA PRO A 114 1.22 12.87 -10.95
C PRO A 114 0.93 13.65 -9.67
N GLN A 115 -0.26 14.24 -9.62
CA GLN A 115 -0.76 14.89 -8.42
C GLN A 115 -0.66 13.96 -7.20
N ARG A 116 -0.31 14.54 -6.04
CA ARG A 116 -0.26 13.84 -4.75
C ARG A 116 -1.58 13.12 -4.48
N ARG A 117 -1.47 11.90 -4.04
CA ARG A 117 -2.61 11.03 -3.72
C ARG A 117 -2.30 10.16 -2.51
N MET A 118 -3.33 9.76 -1.80
CA MET A 118 -3.23 8.83 -0.69
C MET A 118 -4.10 7.59 -0.93
N ARG A 119 -3.87 6.51 -0.17
CA ARG A 119 -4.60 5.24 -0.29
C ARG A 119 -4.58 4.65 -1.71
N HIS A 120 -3.60 5.04 -2.51
CA HIS A 120 -3.29 4.41 -3.79
C HIS A 120 -2.53 3.10 -3.55
N ALA A 121 -2.45 2.26 -4.56
CA ALA A 121 -1.63 1.06 -4.52
C ALA A 121 -0.46 1.17 -5.50
N THR A 122 0.66 0.51 -5.15
CA THR A 122 1.82 0.38 -6.04
C THR A 122 2.23 -1.06 -6.20
N ALA A 123 2.74 -1.38 -7.37
CA ALA A 123 3.32 -2.68 -7.67
C ALA A 123 4.58 -2.49 -8.54
N SER A 124 5.57 -3.37 -8.38
CA SER A 124 6.84 -3.25 -9.11
C SER A 124 7.25 -4.55 -9.77
N ILE A 125 7.81 -4.44 -10.97
CA ILE A 125 8.44 -5.53 -11.70
C ILE A 125 9.58 -5.00 -12.56
N ASN A 126 10.71 -5.71 -12.59
CA ASN A 126 11.85 -5.39 -13.45
C ASN A 126 12.31 -3.92 -13.33
N GLY A 127 12.26 -3.35 -12.12
CA GLY A 127 12.62 -1.98 -11.86
C GLY A 127 11.59 -0.92 -12.24
N SER A 128 10.49 -1.29 -12.85
CA SER A 128 9.36 -0.38 -13.15
C SER A 128 8.35 -0.39 -12.01
N LEU A 129 7.75 0.77 -11.71
CA LEU A 129 6.74 0.94 -10.67
C LEU A 129 5.41 1.39 -11.28
N TYR A 130 4.34 0.70 -10.93
CA TYR A 130 2.98 1.02 -11.32
C TYR A 130 2.26 1.66 -10.14
N ILE A 131 1.63 2.82 -10.37
CA ILE A 131 0.90 3.60 -9.36
C ILE A 131 -0.55 3.65 -9.78
N ILE A 132 -1.43 3.08 -8.99
CA ILE A 132 -2.83 2.86 -9.34
C ILE A 132 -3.75 3.62 -8.40
N GLY A 133 -4.67 4.39 -8.95
CA GLY A 133 -5.76 5.04 -8.23
C GLY A 133 -5.32 6.00 -7.12
N GLY A 134 -6.00 5.90 -6.00
CA GLY A 134 -5.88 6.76 -4.84
C GLY A 134 -6.95 7.85 -4.80
N GLU A 135 -6.93 8.63 -3.74
CA GLU A 135 -7.76 9.82 -3.55
C GLU A 135 -6.89 11.06 -3.31
N THR A 136 -7.48 12.23 -3.46
CA THR A 136 -6.82 13.50 -3.14
C THR A 136 -6.46 13.57 -1.66
N ALA A 137 -5.31 14.15 -1.34
CA ALA A 137 -4.84 14.30 0.03
C ALA A 137 -5.40 15.56 0.73
N ASP A 138 -6.31 16.28 0.08
CA ASP A 138 -6.92 17.54 0.55
C ASP A 138 -8.19 17.35 1.39
N GLY A 139 -8.61 16.09 1.59
CA GLY A 139 -9.83 15.75 2.32
C GLY A 139 -11.11 15.86 1.51
N SER A 140 -11.03 16.19 0.20
CA SER A 140 -12.23 16.27 -0.67
C SER A 140 -12.82 14.90 -1.01
N GLY A 141 -12.03 13.82 -0.85
CA GLY A 141 -12.43 12.46 -1.19
C GLY A 141 -12.54 12.19 -2.69
N ASN A 142 -12.00 13.07 -3.54
CA ASN A 142 -11.99 12.86 -4.99
C ASN A 142 -11.06 11.71 -5.35
N LEU A 143 -11.55 10.74 -6.12
CA LEU A 143 -10.81 9.57 -6.52
C LEU A 143 -10.11 9.77 -7.86
N PHE A 144 -8.88 9.27 -7.97
CA PHE A 144 -8.14 9.29 -9.22
C PHE A 144 -8.43 8.05 -10.07
N SER A 145 -8.89 8.27 -11.31
CA SER A 145 -8.97 7.25 -12.38
C SER A 145 -7.73 7.21 -13.26
N THR A 146 -6.71 8.01 -12.93
CA THR A 146 -5.44 8.05 -13.64
C THR A 146 -4.43 7.15 -12.95
N HIS A 147 -3.75 6.35 -13.75
CA HIS A 147 -2.75 5.38 -13.32
C HIS A 147 -1.44 5.67 -14.02
N TYR A 148 -0.31 5.36 -13.39
CA TYR A 148 0.99 5.75 -13.92
C TYR A 148 2.01 4.61 -13.83
N LEU A 149 2.94 4.65 -14.77
CA LEU A 149 4.19 3.90 -14.75
C LEU A 149 5.31 4.88 -14.40
N PHE A 150 6.12 4.58 -13.40
CA PHE A 150 7.38 5.26 -13.13
C PHE A 150 8.54 4.40 -13.62
N ASN A 151 9.37 4.98 -14.47
CA ASN A 151 10.61 4.37 -14.92
C ASN A 151 11.81 5.05 -14.25
N PRO A 152 12.45 4.40 -13.28
CA PRO A 152 13.56 5.02 -12.54
C PRO A 152 14.84 5.20 -13.38
N SER A 153 14.99 4.46 -14.48
CA SER A 153 16.16 4.60 -15.37
C SER A 153 16.17 5.92 -16.14
N THR A 154 14.98 6.47 -16.41
CA THR A 154 14.77 7.75 -17.08
C THR A 154 13.95 8.72 -16.23
N PRO A 155 14.00 8.67 -14.92
CA PRO A 155 13.10 9.13 -13.85
C PRO A 155 11.89 9.94 -14.36
N ILE A 156 10.99 9.27 -15.07
CA ILE A 156 9.81 9.87 -15.69
C ILE A 156 8.56 9.08 -15.30
N PHE A 157 7.45 9.80 -15.10
CA PHE A 157 6.11 9.21 -14.95
C PHE A 157 5.38 9.23 -16.29
N ILE A 158 4.82 8.11 -16.67
CA ILE A 158 4.05 7.92 -17.89
C ILE A 158 2.65 7.49 -17.51
N GLN A 159 1.63 8.23 -17.97
CA GLN A 159 0.26 7.87 -17.71
C GLN A 159 -0.10 6.59 -18.49
N LEU A 160 -0.72 5.62 -17.80
CA LEU A 160 -1.22 4.39 -18.40
C LEU A 160 -2.49 4.64 -19.22
N PRO A 161 -2.84 3.75 -20.16
CA PRO A 161 -4.09 3.85 -20.92
C PRO A 161 -5.31 3.91 -20.00
N SER A 162 -6.29 4.75 -20.37
CA SER A 162 -7.54 4.92 -19.61
C SER A 162 -8.68 4.00 -20.08
N GLN A 163 -8.58 3.45 -21.29
CA GLN A 163 -9.62 2.58 -21.83
C GLN A 163 -9.71 1.27 -21.04
N ASN A 164 -10.90 0.94 -20.55
CA ASN A 164 -11.19 -0.21 -19.69
C ASN A 164 -10.36 -0.28 -18.39
N ALA A 165 -9.70 0.81 -18.02
CA ALA A 165 -8.92 0.89 -16.79
C ALA A 165 -9.82 0.82 -15.54
N PRO A 166 -9.25 0.51 -14.37
CA PRO A 166 -9.95 0.70 -13.11
C PRO A 166 -10.53 2.11 -13.02
N PRO A 167 -11.74 2.31 -12.49
CA PRO A 167 -12.29 3.62 -12.22
C PRO A 167 -11.46 4.36 -11.15
N GLY A 168 -11.88 5.56 -10.76
CA GLY A 168 -11.33 6.19 -9.54
C GLY A 168 -11.54 5.25 -8.35
N ILE A 169 -10.44 4.83 -7.71
CA ILE A 169 -10.44 3.75 -6.71
C ILE A 169 -9.40 4.00 -5.64
N MET A 170 -9.73 3.71 -4.37
CA MET A 170 -8.82 3.81 -3.23
C MET A 170 -8.88 2.59 -2.33
N GLY A 171 -7.84 2.35 -1.50
CA GLY A 171 -7.79 1.27 -0.52
C GLY A 171 -7.90 -0.13 -1.15
N HIS A 172 -7.53 -0.26 -2.41
CA HIS A 172 -7.51 -1.46 -3.23
C HIS A 172 -6.13 -2.13 -3.21
N ALA A 173 -6.05 -3.33 -3.76
CA ALA A 173 -4.78 -4.00 -4.03
C ALA A 173 -4.33 -3.79 -5.48
N ALA A 174 -3.02 -3.66 -5.67
CA ALA A 174 -2.35 -3.77 -6.96
C ALA A 174 -1.18 -4.75 -6.82
N VAL A 175 -1.22 -5.85 -7.56
CA VAL A 175 -0.23 -6.93 -7.46
C VAL A 175 0.24 -7.31 -8.86
N ILE A 176 1.56 -7.34 -9.07
CA ILE A 176 2.14 -7.87 -10.30
C ILE A 176 2.56 -9.31 -10.08
N LEU A 177 2.07 -10.19 -10.93
CA LEU A 177 2.44 -11.59 -10.97
C LEU A 177 3.80 -11.79 -11.65
N PRO A 178 4.49 -12.92 -11.41
CA PRO A 178 5.77 -13.22 -12.07
C PRO A 178 5.70 -13.28 -13.61
N ASP A 179 4.51 -13.53 -14.16
CA ASP A 179 4.26 -13.55 -15.60
C ASP A 179 4.04 -12.14 -16.21
N GLY A 180 4.08 -11.09 -15.40
CA GLY A 180 3.94 -9.71 -15.83
C GLY A 180 2.49 -9.18 -15.81
N ARG A 181 1.50 -9.95 -15.39
CA ARG A 181 0.14 -9.44 -15.22
C ARG A 181 0.01 -8.60 -13.95
N LEU A 182 -0.37 -7.33 -14.09
CA LEU A 182 -0.79 -6.47 -12.99
C LEU A 182 -2.28 -6.67 -12.73
N LEU A 183 -2.61 -7.12 -11.53
CA LEU A 183 -3.99 -7.30 -11.05
C LEU A 183 -4.38 -6.17 -10.12
N VAL A 184 -5.61 -5.62 -10.29
CA VAL A 184 -6.18 -4.57 -9.43
C VAL A 184 -7.57 -5.01 -8.97
N PHE A 185 -7.82 -5.05 -7.66
CA PHE A 185 -9.08 -5.55 -7.09
C PHE A 185 -9.38 -5.00 -5.68
N GLY A 186 -10.65 -5.09 -5.26
CA GLY A 186 -11.13 -4.58 -3.98
C GLY A 186 -11.12 -3.05 -3.90
N GLY A 187 -11.24 -2.50 -2.69
CA GLY A 187 -11.23 -1.06 -2.47
C GLY A 187 -12.61 -0.40 -2.57
N ILE A 188 -12.61 0.92 -2.68
CA ILE A 188 -13.81 1.77 -2.79
C ILE A 188 -13.73 2.58 -4.09
N SER A 189 -14.84 2.61 -4.82
CA SER A 189 -15.04 3.44 -6.01
C SER A 189 -16.45 4.02 -5.99
N GLY A 190 -16.60 5.33 -6.24
CA GLY A 190 -17.89 6.00 -6.22
C GLY A 190 -18.67 5.82 -4.90
N GLY A 191 -17.97 5.74 -3.77
CA GLY A 191 -18.56 5.54 -2.43
C GLY A 191 -19.04 4.10 -2.16
N GLN A 192 -18.78 3.16 -3.06
CA GLN A 192 -19.18 1.76 -2.91
C GLN A 192 -17.96 0.83 -2.88
N LEU A 193 -18.05 -0.24 -2.09
CA LEU A 193 -17.04 -1.29 -2.10
C LEU A 193 -17.03 -2.01 -3.46
N VAL A 194 -15.83 -2.21 -4.00
CA VAL A 194 -15.63 -2.96 -5.24
C VAL A 194 -15.65 -4.46 -4.93
N PRO A 195 -16.54 -5.25 -5.55
CA PRO A 195 -16.61 -6.68 -5.32
C PRO A 195 -15.38 -7.40 -5.89
N PHE A 196 -14.94 -8.47 -5.24
CA PHE A 196 -13.80 -9.28 -5.69
C PHE A 196 -14.05 -10.08 -6.97
N SER A 197 -15.27 -10.05 -7.49
CA SER A 197 -15.59 -10.48 -8.85
C SER A 197 -15.08 -9.51 -9.92
N SER A 198 -14.81 -8.26 -9.54
CA SER A 198 -14.22 -7.23 -10.41
C SER A 198 -12.73 -7.18 -10.18
N CYS A 199 -11.95 -7.72 -11.11
CA CYS A 199 -10.50 -7.69 -11.10
C CYS A 199 -10.02 -7.17 -12.46
N TRP A 200 -9.34 -6.03 -12.47
CA TRP A 200 -8.71 -5.50 -13.68
C TRP A 200 -7.34 -6.11 -13.87
N VAL A 201 -7.00 -6.37 -15.12
CA VAL A 201 -5.70 -6.94 -15.52
C VAL A 201 -5.06 -6.04 -16.56
N LEU A 202 -3.77 -5.77 -16.36
CA LEU A 202 -2.90 -5.16 -17.36
C LEU A 202 -1.71 -6.08 -17.59
N ASP A 203 -1.52 -6.57 -18.82
CA ASP A 203 -0.34 -7.33 -19.19
C ASP A 203 0.82 -6.35 -19.47
N THR A 204 1.75 -6.27 -18.52
CA THR A 204 2.88 -5.33 -18.58
C THR A 204 3.99 -5.78 -19.52
N THR A 205 3.91 -6.97 -20.08
CA THR A 205 4.88 -7.50 -21.06
C THR A 205 4.60 -7.03 -22.48
N GLN A 206 3.39 -6.50 -22.73
CA GLN A 206 2.96 -6.04 -24.04
C GLN A 206 3.48 -4.61 -24.31
N SER A 207 3.90 -4.35 -25.53
CA SER A 207 4.27 -3.01 -25.99
C SER A 207 3.06 -2.06 -26.08
N ASN A 208 1.89 -2.61 -26.37
CA ASN A 208 0.61 -1.88 -26.37
C ASN A 208 -0.20 -2.29 -25.14
N LEU A 209 -0.11 -1.52 -24.08
CA LEU A 209 -0.77 -1.79 -22.82
C LEU A 209 -2.29 -1.62 -22.96
N MET A 210 -3.05 -2.63 -22.57
CA MET A 210 -4.52 -2.59 -22.56
C MET A 210 -5.06 -3.24 -21.29
N TRP A 211 -6.01 -2.55 -20.65
CA TRP A 211 -6.75 -3.10 -19.53
C TRP A 211 -7.85 -4.04 -19.97
N ALA A 212 -8.06 -5.10 -19.21
CA ALA A 212 -9.14 -6.06 -19.37
C ALA A 212 -9.68 -6.48 -17.98
N LEU A 213 -10.87 -7.07 -17.95
CA LEU A 213 -11.38 -7.73 -16.76
C LEU A 213 -10.96 -9.20 -16.74
N ALA A 214 -10.49 -9.66 -15.60
CA ALA A 214 -10.21 -11.08 -15.37
C ALA A 214 -11.50 -11.87 -15.23
N SER A 215 -11.47 -13.13 -15.63
CA SER A 215 -12.52 -14.08 -15.32
C SER A 215 -12.30 -14.62 -13.90
N ILE A 216 -13.25 -14.37 -13.01
CA ILE A 216 -13.25 -14.81 -11.61
C ILE A 216 -14.38 -15.81 -11.37
N ASP A 217 -14.09 -16.91 -10.69
CA ASP A 217 -15.10 -17.87 -10.23
C ASP A 217 -15.99 -17.21 -9.18
N GLN A 218 -17.29 -17.22 -9.42
CA GLN A 218 -18.31 -16.58 -8.55
C GLN A 218 -18.81 -17.49 -7.42
N SER A 219 -18.34 -18.73 -7.34
CA SER A 219 -18.87 -19.72 -6.39
C SER A 219 -18.46 -19.42 -4.94
N SER A 220 -17.31 -18.78 -4.73
CA SER A 220 -16.81 -18.42 -3.41
C SER A 220 -15.96 -17.14 -3.52
N LEU A 221 -16.43 -16.07 -2.91
CA LEU A 221 -15.78 -14.76 -2.98
C LEU A 221 -15.61 -14.16 -1.57
N PRO A 222 -14.52 -13.43 -1.32
CA PRO A 222 -14.44 -12.57 -0.14
C PRO A 222 -15.56 -11.53 -0.15
N SER A 223 -16.06 -11.14 1.01
CA SER A 223 -16.89 -9.95 1.15
C SER A 223 -16.12 -8.74 0.65
N ALA A 224 -16.77 -7.87 -0.13
CA ALA A 224 -16.16 -6.65 -0.63
C ALA A 224 -15.62 -5.79 0.51
N ARG A 225 -14.40 -5.27 0.36
CA ARG A 225 -13.67 -4.54 1.41
C ARG A 225 -12.61 -3.62 0.84
N SER A 226 -12.16 -2.68 1.67
CA SER A 226 -11.04 -1.78 1.40
C SER A 226 -9.97 -1.87 2.50
N SER A 227 -8.81 -1.25 2.29
CA SER A 227 -7.73 -1.12 3.30
C SER A 227 -7.29 -2.45 3.93
N PHE A 228 -7.35 -3.52 3.18
CA PHE A 228 -6.89 -4.86 3.58
C PHE A 228 -5.40 -5.03 3.26
N ALA A 229 -4.73 -5.88 4.03
CA ALA A 229 -3.37 -6.28 3.68
C ALA A 229 -3.40 -7.31 2.54
N PHE A 230 -2.42 -7.22 1.66
CA PHE A 230 -2.24 -8.18 0.56
C PHE A 230 -0.77 -8.47 0.31
N VAL A 231 -0.47 -9.66 -0.16
CA VAL A 231 0.89 -10.08 -0.48
C VAL A 231 0.91 -11.18 -1.53
N LEU A 232 1.87 -11.08 -2.46
CA LEU A 232 2.19 -12.16 -3.39
C LEU A 232 2.99 -13.24 -2.67
N LEU A 233 2.49 -14.46 -2.67
CA LEU A 233 3.15 -15.63 -2.11
C LEU A 233 4.22 -16.18 -3.06
N SER A 234 5.15 -16.95 -2.54
CA SER A 234 6.25 -17.53 -3.32
C SER A 234 5.78 -18.51 -4.42
N ASP A 235 4.57 -19.04 -4.29
CA ASP A 235 3.94 -19.93 -5.28
C ASP A 235 3.12 -19.20 -6.35
N GLY A 236 3.13 -17.85 -6.33
CA GLY A 236 2.41 -17.01 -7.30
C GLY A 236 0.96 -16.74 -6.95
N ARG A 237 0.45 -17.27 -5.83
CA ARG A 237 -0.89 -16.93 -5.32
C ARG A 237 -0.85 -15.62 -4.55
N ILE A 238 -2.01 -14.99 -4.36
CA ILE A 238 -2.15 -13.74 -3.63
C ILE A 238 -2.96 -13.98 -2.37
N LEU A 239 -2.39 -13.62 -1.22
CA LEU A 239 -3.05 -13.65 0.07
C LEU A 239 -3.60 -12.27 0.40
N ILE A 240 -4.86 -12.21 0.90
CA ILE A 240 -5.42 -11.01 1.53
C ILE A 240 -5.88 -11.34 2.96
N GLN A 241 -5.84 -10.34 3.83
CA GLN A 241 -6.34 -10.45 5.20
C GLN A 241 -6.93 -9.13 5.67
N GLY A 242 -8.01 -9.20 6.45
CA GLY A 242 -8.62 -8.05 7.10
C GLY A 242 -9.25 -7.07 6.11
N GLY A 243 -9.07 -5.79 6.39
CA GLY A 243 -9.72 -4.70 5.67
C GLY A 243 -10.98 -4.21 6.37
N THR A 244 -11.70 -3.30 5.74
CA THR A 244 -12.85 -2.63 6.34
C THR A 244 -14.01 -2.50 5.35
N ASP A 245 -15.20 -2.25 5.88
CA ASP A 245 -16.39 -1.87 5.13
C ASP A 245 -16.28 -0.44 4.55
N ALA A 246 -17.33 0.02 3.89
CA ALA A 246 -17.37 1.33 3.27
C ALA A 246 -17.43 2.49 4.28
N THR A 247 -17.82 2.24 5.53
CA THR A 247 -17.91 3.24 6.60
C THR A 247 -16.62 3.37 7.42
N PHE A 248 -15.67 2.46 7.20
CA PHE A 248 -14.44 2.33 7.99
C PHE A 248 -14.67 2.02 9.48
N GLU A 249 -15.84 1.55 9.85
CA GLU A 249 -16.21 1.24 11.23
C GLU A 249 -15.91 -0.22 11.60
N ALA A 250 -16.26 -1.16 10.71
CA ALA A 250 -16.05 -2.57 10.92
C ALA A 250 -14.80 -3.07 10.19
N ALA A 251 -13.92 -3.80 10.89
CA ALA A 251 -12.80 -4.48 10.27
C ALA A 251 -13.04 -5.98 10.17
N PHE A 252 -12.71 -6.55 9.02
CA PHE A 252 -12.76 -8.00 8.77
C PHE A 252 -11.59 -8.70 9.45
N ASP A 253 -11.78 -9.93 9.88
CA ASP A 253 -10.75 -10.78 10.50
C ASP A 253 -10.34 -11.96 9.61
N ASP A 254 -11.12 -12.25 8.56
CA ASP A 254 -10.88 -13.37 7.66
C ASP A 254 -9.73 -13.13 6.68
N GLY A 255 -9.22 -14.20 6.14
CA GLY A 255 -8.21 -14.16 5.08
C GLY A 255 -8.60 -15.06 3.92
N TRP A 256 -8.11 -14.71 2.73
CA TRP A 256 -8.41 -15.40 1.48
C TRP A 256 -7.17 -15.47 0.58
N ILE A 257 -7.13 -16.51 -0.25
CA ILE A 257 -6.11 -16.69 -1.28
C ILE A 257 -6.77 -16.68 -2.65
N LEU A 258 -6.26 -15.81 -3.55
CA LEU A 258 -6.55 -15.85 -4.99
C LEU A 258 -5.52 -16.73 -5.68
N ASP A 259 -5.99 -17.70 -6.46
CA ASP A 259 -5.18 -18.50 -7.38
C ASP A 259 -5.31 -17.95 -8.82
N PRO A 260 -4.35 -17.12 -9.30
CA PRO A 260 -4.40 -16.52 -10.62
C PRO A 260 -3.92 -17.45 -11.74
N SER A 261 -3.48 -18.66 -11.42
CA SER A 261 -3.08 -19.67 -12.40
C SER A 261 -4.27 -20.40 -13.03
N ARG A 262 -5.44 -20.30 -12.40
CA ARG A 262 -6.68 -20.90 -12.88
C ARG A 262 -7.43 -19.99 -13.85
N SER A 263 -8.27 -20.58 -14.69
CA SER A 263 -9.16 -19.82 -15.58
C SER A 263 -10.56 -20.48 -15.55
N PRO A 264 -11.56 -19.86 -14.88
CA PRO A 264 -11.51 -18.61 -14.11
C PRO A 264 -10.58 -18.67 -12.89
N MET A 265 -10.03 -17.52 -12.45
CA MET A 265 -9.27 -17.40 -11.20
C MET A 265 -10.19 -17.73 -10.01
N THR A 266 -9.65 -18.37 -8.97
CA THR A 266 -10.46 -18.84 -7.84
C THR A 266 -10.01 -18.26 -6.52
N TRP A 267 -10.99 -17.90 -5.67
CA TRP A 267 -10.76 -17.51 -4.29
C TRP A 267 -10.98 -18.70 -3.34
N THR A 268 -10.14 -18.81 -2.33
CA THR A 268 -10.28 -19.81 -1.26
C THR A 268 -10.07 -19.15 0.08
N GLN A 269 -11.01 -19.33 1.01
CA GLN A 269 -10.87 -18.82 2.37
C GLN A 269 -9.80 -19.57 3.16
N VAL A 270 -9.07 -18.84 4.01
CA VAL A 270 -8.07 -19.37 4.93
C VAL A 270 -8.51 -19.14 6.38
N PRO A 271 -9.28 -20.07 6.97
CA PRO A 271 -9.91 -19.86 8.28
C PRO A 271 -8.93 -19.54 9.42
N ALA A 272 -7.70 -20.09 9.35
CA ALA A 272 -6.68 -19.86 10.38
C ALA A 272 -6.27 -18.37 10.52
N LEU A 273 -6.48 -17.54 9.49
CA LEU A 273 -6.13 -16.11 9.53
C LEU A 273 -7.09 -15.28 10.38
N SER A 274 -8.26 -15.77 10.73
CA SER A 274 -9.16 -15.10 11.67
C SER A 274 -8.56 -14.93 13.07
N GLN A 275 -7.57 -15.75 13.43
CA GLN A 275 -6.83 -15.63 14.69
C GLN A 275 -6.02 -14.33 14.80
N LEU A 276 -5.72 -13.65 13.69
CA LEU A 276 -5.05 -12.34 13.67
C LEU A 276 -5.96 -11.21 14.17
N GLY A 277 -7.26 -11.47 14.25
CA GLY A 277 -8.27 -10.48 14.58
C GLY A 277 -8.57 -9.50 13.45
N GLY A 278 -9.68 -8.79 13.58
CA GLY A 278 -10.09 -7.76 12.61
C GLY A 278 -9.15 -6.55 12.66
N ARG A 279 -8.63 -6.15 11.49
CA ARG A 279 -7.77 -4.98 11.33
C ARG A 279 -7.82 -4.39 9.94
N LYS A 280 -7.51 -3.10 9.84
CA LYS A 280 -7.41 -2.35 8.59
C LYS A 280 -6.12 -1.55 8.55
N ASP A 281 -5.71 -1.10 7.35
CA ASP A 281 -4.50 -0.29 7.12
C ASP A 281 -3.22 -0.93 7.69
N HIS A 282 -3.17 -2.25 7.69
CA HIS A 282 -2.01 -3.05 8.09
C HIS A 282 -1.27 -3.54 6.83
N PHE A 283 -0.04 -3.99 7.02
CA PHE A 283 0.74 -4.56 5.93
C PHE A 283 0.87 -6.07 6.04
N ALA A 284 1.19 -6.70 4.91
CA ALA A 284 1.65 -8.07 4.81
C ALA A 284 2.92 -8.14 3.96
N VAL A 285 3.91 -8.90 4.40
CA VAL A 285 5.19 -9.10 3.69
C VAL A 285 5.53 -10.58 3.63
N ASN A 286 5.89 -11.08 2.46
CA ASN A 286 6.41 -12.43 2.28
C ASN A 286 7.91 -12.45 2.62
N ALA A 287 8.26 -13.22 3.63
CA ALA A 287 9.61 -13.36 4.14
C ALA A 287 10.04 -14.83 4.07
N GLY A 288 10.55 -15.28 2.91
CA GLY A 288 11.11 -16.62 2.75
C GLY A 288 10.12 -17.76 3.00
N GLY A 289 8.85 -17.60 2.58
CA GLY A 289 7.79 -18.61 2.77
C GLY A 289 6.94 -18.41 4.03
N GLN A 290 7.25 -17.41 4.83
CA GLN A 290 6.41 -16.93 5.92
C GLN A 290 5.80 -15.57 5.55
N VAL A 291 4.59 -15.30 6.04
CA VAL A 291 3.96 -13.98 5.88
C VAL A 291 3.99 -13.27 7.23
N VAL A 292 4.58 -12.09 7.24
CA VAL A 292 4.59 -11.19 8.39
C VAL A 292 3.50 -10.15 8.21
N PHE A 293 2.56 -10.09 9.15
CA PHE A 293 1.56 -9.03 9.25
C PHE A 293 1.97 -8.06 10.35
N GLY A 294 1.74 -6.76 10.13
CA GLY A 294 2.09 -5.79 11.15
C GLY A 294 1.27 -4.52 11.09
N PHE A 295 1.20 -3.88 12.25
CA PHE A 295 0.51 -2.60 12.46
C PHE A 295 -1.00 -2.64 12.15
N GLY A 296 -1.53 -1.51 11.65
CA GLY A 296 -2.96 -1.33 11.38
C GLY A 296 -3.78 -1.03 12.62
N ALA A 297 -5.05 -0.72 12.39
CA ALA A 297 -6.02 -0.42 13.43
C ALA A 297 -7.02 -1.57 13.62
N PRO A 298 -7.35 -1.98 14.84
CA PRO A 298 -8.41 -2.94 15.12
C PRO A 298 -9.80 -2.31 14.92
N SER A 299 -10.84 -3.16 14.79
CA SER A 299 -12.23 -2.73 14.58
C SER A 299 -12.88 -2.02 15.78
N HIS A 300 -12.33 -2.19 16.97
CA HIS A 300 -12.83 -1.54 18.19
C HIS A 300 -11.66 -1.08 19.05
N PHE A 301 -11.61 0.22 19.32
CA PHE A 301 -10.87 0.73 20.45
C PHE A 301 -11.64 0.38 21.74
N SER A 302 -11.47 -0.83 22.24
CA SER A 302 -11.78 -1.05 23.65
C SER A 302 -10.63 -0.40 24.42
N LEU A 303 -10.90 0.71 25.07
CA LEU A 303 -10.06 1.23 26.15
C LEU A 303 -9.94 0.10 27.18
N ARG A 304 -8.90 -0.71 27.11
CA ARG A 304 -8.50 -1.50 28.28
C ARG A 304 -7.90 -0.51 29.24
N PRO A 305 -8.44 -0.39 30.47
CA PRO A 305 -7.76 0.39 31.49
C PRO A 305 -6.35 -0.17 31.69
N PRO A 306 -5.35 0.68 31.94
CA PRO A 306 -4.01 0.20 32.25
C PRO A 306 -4.09 -0.72 33.48
N CYS A 307 -3.53 -1.92 33.34
CA CYS A 307 -3.30 -2.83 34.46
C CYS A 307 -2.22 -2.28 35.39
#